data_0845a9523b89537eb17fff107bbd9b0a
#
_entry.id   0845a9523b89537eb17fff107bbd9b0a
#
_cell.length_a   1.000
_cell.length_b   1.000
_cell.length_c   1.000
_cell.angle_alpha   90.00
_cell.angle_beta   90.00
_cell.angle_gamma   90.00
#
_symmetry.space_group_name_H-M   'P 1'
#
loop_
_entity.id
_entity.type
_entity.pdbx_description
1 polymer ?
#
loop_
_entity_poly.entity_id
_entity_poly.type
_entity_poly.pdbx_seq_one_letter_code
_entity_poly.pdbx_strand_id
1 'polypeptide(L)'
;MKRIARASVMVLALGTTATAVTAQNPAGAAQPPRAAAPASPQEILLWENGAPGALGQADNDKPTITVYRASRGSPGTGVIVAPGGGYGALAMEHEGRQEAYWFNAMGITAFVLKYRLGPRYRHPIELGDAQRAIRTVRARAAEFNVIPDRIGMMGFSAGGHLAATAGTHFDAGKAEAADPIDRLSSRPDFLILGYPVITFDPAVTHAGSVRNLLGDNPDPKLIEDLSNDLRVTPQTPPAFLFHTTNDNGVPVENSVRFYLALRKARVPAEMHLFENGPHGVGMALGDPALSAWPSLLLNWLRARGLLTKPNP
;
A
#
# COMPACT_ATOMS: atom_id res chain seq x y z
N MET A 1 52.85 19.53 67.79
CA MET A 1 53.76 18.40 67.60
C MET A 1 52.95 17.11 67.61
N LYS A 2 52.61 16.51 66.48
CA LYS A 2 52.05 15.14 66.42
C LYS A 2 52.76 14.44 65.29
N ARG A 3 53.43 13.35 65.56
CA ARG A 3 54.19 12.49 64.63
C ARG A 3 53.23 11.63 63.84
N ILE A 4 53.43 11.61 62.55
CA ILE A 4 52.72 10.72 61.65
C ILE A 4 53.60 9.48 61.45
N ALA A 5 53.09 8.30 61.80
CA ALA A 5 53.71 7.02 61.59
C ALA A 5 53.44 6.56 60.13
N ARG A 6 54.48 6.16 59.37
CA ARG A 6 54.37 5.54 58.05
C ARG A 6 54.21 4.03 58.24
N ALA A 7 53.15 3.47 57.74
CA ALA A 7 52.97 2.04 57.61
C ALA A 7 53.46 1.60 56.23
N SER A 8 54.44 0.70 56.19
CA SER A 8 54.89 0.04 54.93
C SER A 8 53.99 -1.13 54.63
N VAL A 9 53.38 -1.11 53.41
CA VAL A 9 52.59 -2.25 52.89
C VAL A 9 53.55 -3.10 52.06
N MET A 10 53.70 -4.33 52.45
CA MET A 10 54.48 -5.37 51.75
C MET A 10 53.49 -6.00 50.71
N VAL A 11 53.76 -5.84 49.42
CA VAL A 11 53.00 -6.46 48.34
C VAL A 11 53.60 -7.83 48.07
N LEU A 12 52.82 -8.87 48.37
CA LEU A 12 53.14 -10.24 48.00
C LEU A 12 52.66 -10.50 46.58
N ALA A 13 53.57 -10.71 45.61
CA ALA A 13 53.24 -11.08 44.25
C ALA A 13 52.96 -12.59 44.20
N LEU A 14 51.68 -12.98 44.05
CA LEU A 14 51.29 -14.34 43.67
C LEU A 14 51.36 -14.47 42.12
N GLY A 15 52.33 -15.22 41.65
CA GLY A 15 52.40 -15.60 40.25
C GLY A 15 51.33 -16.62 39.88
N THR A 16 50.33 -16.21 39.11
CA THR A 16 49.36 -17.13 38.47
C THR A 16 49.88 -17.51 37.08
N THR A 17 50.28 -18.75 36.92
CA THR A 17 50.57 -19.37 35.61
C THR A 17 49.24 -19.56 34.86
N ALA A 18 48.96 -18.72 33.87
CA ALA A 18 47.83 -18.90 32.95
C ALA A 18 48.17 -19.99 31.96
N THR A 19 47.59 -21.16 32.12
CA THR A 19 47.53 -22.18 31.04
C THR A 19 46.62 -21.70 29.93
N ALA A 20 47.15 -21.41 28.75
CA ALA A 20 46.42 -21.10 27.56
C ALA A 20 45.65 -22.36 27.09
N VAL A 21 44.35 -22.42 27.30
CA VAL A 21 43.48 -23.41 26.66
C VAL A 21 43.23 -22.93 25.23
N THR A 22 43.91 -23.56 24.28
CA THR A 22 43.60 -23.40 22.85
C THR A 22 42.24 -24.02 22.59
N ALA A 23 41.22 -23.21 22.47
CA ALA A 23 39.92 -23.64 21.95
C ALA A 23 40.10 -24.08 20.49
N GLN A 24 40.09 -25.37 20.25
CA GLN A 24 39.97 -25.92 18.91
C GLN A 24 38.59 -25.59 18.39
N ASN A 25 38.53 -24.73 17.37
CA ASN A 25 37.32 -24.47 16.60
C ASN A 25 36.90 -25.79 15.91
N PRO A 26 35.72 -26.36 16.14
CA PRO A 26 35.27 -27.52 15.37
C PRO A 26 35.07 -27.09 13.92
N ALA A 27 35.98 -27.55 13.07
CA ALA A 27 35.86 -27.41 11.62
C ALA A 27 34.58 -28.09 11.16
N GLY A 28 33.71 -27.35 10.45
CA GLY A 28 32.70 -27.95 9.58
C GLY A 28 31.22 -27.78 9.94
N ALA A 29 30.81 -26.80 10.72
CA ALA A 29 29.41 -26.41 10.63
C ALA A 29 29.16 -25.64 9.33
N ALA A 30 28.58 -26.30 8.32
CA ALA A 30 28.14 -25.65 7.09
C ALA A 30 27.24 -24.48 7.45
N GLN A 31 27.64 -23.25 7.12
CA GLN A 31 26.76 -22.09 7.28
C GLN A 31 25.45 -22.37 6.51
N PRO A 32 24.30 -22.16 7.12
CA PRO A 32 23.04 -22.28 6.39
C PRO A 32 23.13 -21.39 5.14
N PRO A 33 22.57 -21.83 4.00
CA PRO A 33 22.65 -21.09 2.76
C PRO A 33 22.15 -19.67 3.00
N ARG A 34 23.02 -18.70 2.73
CA ARG A 34 22.68 -17.26 2.85
C ARG A 34 21.42 -17.02 2.02
N ALA A 35 20.39 -16.49 2.66
CA ALA A 35 19.17 -16.15 1.95
C ALA A 35 19.52 -15.30 0.73
N ALA A 36 19.02 -15.69 -0.43
CA ALA A 36 19.16 -14.88 -1.64
C ALA A 36 18.67 -13.46 -1.34
N ALA A 37 19.45 -12.45 -1.74
CA ALA A 37 19.01 -11.06 -1.62
C ALA A 37 17.68 -10.90 -2.34
N PRO A 38 16.73 -10.09 -1.80
CA PRO A 38 15.48 -9.82 -2.49
C PRO A 38 15.80 -9.29 -3.90
N ALA A 39 15.05 -9.76 -4.91
CA ALA A 39 15.16 -9.26 -6.26
C ALA A 39 14.92 -7.75 -6.28
N SER A 40 15.74 -7.01 -7.02
CA SER A 40 15.51 -5.56 -7.19
C SER A 40 14.13 -5.29 -7.74
N PRO A 41 13.47 -4.19 -7.29
CA PRO A 41 12.18 -3.79 -7.85
C PRO A 41 12.25 -3.65 -9.36
N GLN A 42 11.23 -4.15 -10.06
CA GLN A 42 11.12 -4.12 -11.51
C GLN A 42 9.95 -3.21 -11.92
N GLU A 43 10.23 -2.21 -12.74
CA GLU A 43 9.19 -1.39 -13.34
C GLU A 43 8.63 -2.06 -14.60
N ILE A 44 7.30 -2.06 -14.74
CA ILE A 44 6.56 -2.66 -15.86
C ILE A 44 5.58 -1.62 -16.41
N LEU A 45 5.65 -1.37 -17.71
CA LEU A 45 4.66 -0.56 -18.41
C LEU A 45 3.29 -1.28 -18.40
N LEU A 46 2.21 -0.53 -18.14
CA LEU A 46 0.86 -1.09 -18.23
C LEU A 46 0.42 -1.33 -19.67
N TRP A 47 0.99 -0.61 -20.62
CA TRP A 47 0.81 -0.79 -22.07
C TRP A 47 2.15 -0.64 -22.77
N GLU A 48 2.63 -1.69 -23.38
CA GLU A 48 3.93 -1.70 -24.09
C GLU A 48 3.92 -0.80 -25.34
N ASN A 49 2.77 -0.71 -26.01
CA ASN A 49 2.59 0.04 -27.26
C ASN A 49 2.00 1.45 -27.05
N GLY A 50 2.04 1.96 -25.82
CA GLY A 50 1.47 3.27 -25.45
C GLY A 50 0.09 3.15 -24.80
N ALA A 51 -0.13 3.94 -23.76
CA ALA A 51 -1.37 3.93 -22.98
C ALA A 51 -2.51 4.62 -23.76
N PRO A 52 -3.74 4.10 -23.69
CA PRO A 52 -4.89 4.77 -24.30
C PRO A 52 -5.01 6.24 -23.84
N GLY A 53 -5.23 7.15 -24.77
CA GLY A 53 -5.33 8.58 -24.48
C GLY A 53 -4.02 9.27 -24.08
N ALA A 54 -2.86 8.61 -24.26
CA ALA A 54 -1.56 9.24 -24.01
C ALA A 54 -1.34 10.46 -24.95
N LEU A 55 -0.92 11.58 -24.38
CA LEU A 55 -0.69 12.85 -25.09
C LEU A 55 0.74 12.96 -25.63
N GLY A 56 1.60 11.97 -25.36
CA GLY A 56 2.98 11.92 -25.78
C GLY A 56 3.69 10.65 -25.33
N GLN A 57 5.03 10.73 -25.27
CA GLN A 57 5.91 9.62 -24.90
C GLN A 57 6.81 9.94 -23.68
N ALA A 58 6.54 11.06 -23.00
CA ALA A 58 7.27 11.42 -21.80
C ALA A 58 6.97 10.46 -20.64
N ASP A 59 7.74 10.51 -19.57
CA ASP A 59 7.58 9.62 -18.42
C ASP A 59 6.19 9.75 -17.76
N ASN A 60 5.62 10.95 -17.73
CA ASN A 60 4.28 11.22 -17.21
C ASN A 60 3.14 10.77 -18.14
N ASP A 61 3.44 10.32 -19.36
CA ASP A 61 2.47 9.73 -20.30
C ASP A 61 2.43 8.19 -20.19
N LYS A 62 3.35 7.60 -19.40
CA LYS A 62 3.58 6.15 -19.27
C LYS A 62 3.20 5.65 -17.87
N PRO A 63 1.98 5.16 -17.69
CA PRO A 63 1.61 4.55 -16.42
C PRO A 63 2.33 3.20 -16.25
N THR A 64 2.83 2.94 -15.04
CA THR A 64 3.63 1.75 -14.71
C THR A 64 3.21 1.15 -13.37
N ILE A 65 3.59 -0.10 -13.16
CA ILE A 65 3.68 -0.70 -11.82
C ILE A 65 5.12 -1.07 -11.52
N THR A 66 5.61 -0.68 -10.33
CA THR A 66 6.88 -1.18 -9.81
C THR A 66 6.63 -2.40 -8.94
N VAL A 67 7.17 -3.54 -9.33
CA VAL A 67 6.94 -4.84 -8.68
C VAL A 67 7.96 -5.07 -7.58
N TYR A 68 7.48 -5.20 -6.35
CA TYR A 68 8.24 -5.58 -5.16
C TYR A 68 7.89 -7.03 -4.82
N ARG A 69 8.71 -7.98 -5.30
CA ARG A 69 8.45 -9.42 -5.11
C ARG A 69 8.74 -9.83 -3.67
N ALA A 70 7.83 -10.54 -3.06
CA ALA A 70 8.11 -11.19 -1.79
C ALA A 70 9.17 -12.28 -1.95
N SER A 71 10.16 -12.32 -1.05
CA SER A 71 11.32 -13.21 -1.17
C SER A 71 11.04 -14.65 -0.70
N ARG A 72 10.06 -14.88 0.17
CA ARG A 72 9.75 -16.20 0.75
C ARG A 72 8.30 -16.32 1.19
N GLY A 73 7.79 -17.56 1.18
CA GLY A 73 6.55 -17.91 1.89
C GLY A 73 5.31 -17.19 1.40
N SER A 74 5.22 -16.86 0.10
CA SER A 74 4.06 -16.11 -0.41
C SER A 74 2.73 -16.79 -0.08
N PRO A 75 1.78 -16.09 0.57
CA PRO A 75 0.42 -16.57 0.78
C PRO A 75 -0.41 -16.57 -0.51
N GLY A 76 0.15 -16.12 -1.62
CA GLY A 76 -0.54 -15.90 -2.88
C GLY A 76 -1.32 -14.59 -2.93
N THR A 77 -1.14 -13.69 -1.98
CA THR A 77 -1.78 -12.37 -1.97
C THR A 77 -0.90 -11.35 -2.68
N GLY A 78 -1.53 -10.51 -3.51
CA GLY A 78 -0.92 -9.34 -4.14
C GLY A 78 -1.61 -8.05 -3.71
N VAL A 79 -0.89 -6.94 -3.58
CA VAL A 79 -1.46 -5.63 -3.26
C VAL A 79 -0.92 -4.58 -4.22
N ILE A 80 -1.82 -3.90 -4.94
CA ILE A 80 -1.49 -2.73 -5.73
C ILE A 80 -1.61 -1.51 -4.83
N VAL A 81 -0.56 -0.71 -4.74
CA VAL A 81 -0.50 0.49 -3.89
C VAL A 81 -0.58 1.72 -4.79
N ALA A 82 -1.61 2.53 -4.59
CA ALA A 82 -1.83 3.82 -5.25
C ALA A 82 -1.45 4.96 -4.29
N PRO A 83 -0.28 5.62 -4.49
CA PRO A 83 0.12 6.75 -3.66
C PRO A 83 -0.84 7.93 -3.79
N GLY A 84 -0.96 8.76 -2.76
CA GLY A 84 -1.66 10.04 -2.79
C GLY A 84 -0.84 11.13 -3.47
N GLY A 85 -1.33 12.36 -3.35
CA GLY A 85 -0.74 13.55 -3.96
C GLY A 85 -1.76 14.42 -4.70
N GLY A 86 -3.05 14.33 -4.31
CA GLY A 86 -4.11 15.21 -4.80
C GLY A 86 -4.38 15.09 -6.30
N TYR A 87 -4.05 13.97 -6.95
CA TYR A 87 -4.06 13.79 -8.40
C TYR A 87 -3.12 14.73 -9.19
N GLY A 88 -2.29 15.52 -8.51
CA GLY A 88 -1.30 16.41 -9.14
C GLY A 88 0.15 15.96 -8.92
N ALA A 89 0.37 15.02 -8.02
CA ALA A 89 1.67 14.41 -7.70
C ALA A 89 1.48 12.97 -7.21
N LEU A 90 2.59 12.27 -6.99
CA LEU A 90 2.60 10.93 -6.38
C LEU A 90 3.59 10.88 -5.22
N ALA A 91 3.12 10.53 -4.05
CA ALA A 91 3.91 10.31 -2.84
C ALA A 91 4.60 8.93 -2.86
N MET A 92 5.38 8.66 -3.91
CA MET A 92 5.93 7.33 -4.26
C MET A 92 6.78 6.69 -3.17
N GLU A 93 7.36 7.49 -2.27
CA GLU A 93 8.23 7.01 -1.21
C GLU A 93 7.44 6.52 0.00
N HIS A 94 6.74 7.43 0.67
CA HIS A 94 6.11 7.19 1.98
C HIS A 94 4.66 6.68 1.91
N GLU A 95 4.06 6.66 0.72
CA GLU A 95 2.74 6.06 0.43
C GLU A 95 2.83 5.02 -0.70
N GLY A 96 4.03 4.55 -1.00
CA GLY A 96 4.28 3.58 -2.07
C GLY A 96 5.36 2.58 -1.68
N ARG A 97 6.64 2.97 -1.76
CA ARG A 97 7.77 2.07 -1.53
C ARG A 97 7.83 1.53 -0.10
N GLN A 98 7.52 2.36 0.90
CA GLN A 98 7.55 1.91 2.29
C GLN A 98 6.50 0.84 2.57
N GLU A 99 5.28 1.03 2.06
CA GLU A 99 4.21 0.03 2.12
C GLU A 99 4.59 -1.26 1.38
N ALA A 100 5.20 -1.14 0.21
CA ALA A 100 5.62 -2.29 -0.55
C ALA A 100 6.63 -3.15 0.23
N TYR A 101 7.60 -2.55 0.89
CA TYR A 101 8.54 -3.28 1.74
C TYR A 101 7.86 -3.89 2.97
N TRP A 102 6.89 -3.18 3.56
CA TRP A 102 6.12 -3.71 4.67
C TRP A 102 5.32 -4.95 4.25
N PHE A 103 4.65 -4.93 3.09
CA PHE A 103 3.97 -6.10 2.54
C PHE A 103 4.93 -7.25 2.24
N ASN A 104 6.11 -6.96 1.70
CA ASN A 104 7.12 -7.98 1.42
C ASN A 104 7.60 -8.71 2.68
N ALA A 105 7.71 -8.01 3.81
CA ALA A 105 8.05 -8.63 5.09
C ALA A 105 7.03 -9.70 5.53
N MET A 106 5.79 -9.64 5.05
CA MET A 106 4.72 -10.62 5.29
C MET A 106 4.53 -11.62 4.14
N GLY A 107 5.44 -11.64 3.18
CA GLY A 107 5.37 -12.55 2.03
C GLY A 107 4.38 -12.11 0.94
N ILE A 108 3.78 -10.93 1.04
CA ILE A 108 2.86 -10.37 0.05
C ILE A 108 3.66 -9.65 -1.05
N THR A 109 3.41 -9.96 -2.31
CA THR A 109 3.95 -9.20 -3.43
C THR A 109 3.19 -7.88 -3.58
N ALA A 110 3.93 -6.77 -3.61
CA ALA A 110 3.35 -5.44 -3.76
C ALA A 110 3.69 -4.82 -5.11
N PHE A 111 2.79 -3.97 -5.61
CA PHE A 111 2.89 -3.31 -6.90
C PHE A 111 2.60 -1.82 -6.70
N VAL A 112 3.63 -0.97 -6.74
CA VAL A 112 3.43 0.47 -6.61
C VAL A 112 3.02 1.05 -7.96
N LEU A 113 1.83 1.63 -8.02
CA LEU A 113 1.23 2.18 -9.22
C LEU A 113 1.67 3.62 -9.45
N LYS A 114 2.29 3.89 -10.58
CA LYS A 114 2.46 5.23 -11.14
C LYS A 114 1.32 5.44 -12.15
N TYR A 115 0.26 6.12 -11.74
CA TYR A 115 -0.86 6.48 -12.60
C TYR A 115 -0.68 7.89 -13.16
N ARG A 116 -1.32 8.19 -14.29
CA ARG A 116 -1.27 9.50 -14.93
C ARG A 116 -1.99 10.56 -14.11
N LEU A 117 -1.61 11.82 -14.23
CA LEU A 117 -1.97 12.88 -13.30
C LEU A 117 -2.55 14.12 -13.99
N GLY A 118 -3.44 14.79 -13.28
CA GLY A 118 -3.91 16.13 -13.62
C GLY A 118 -2.82 17.23 -13.48
N PRO A 119 -3.03 18.37 -14.12
CA PRO A 119 -4.13 18.69 -15.01
C PRO A 119 -3.97 18.12 -16.45
N ARG A 120 -2.83 17.43 -16.75
CA ARG A 120 -2.54 16.87 -18.06
C ARG A 120 -3.51 15.74 -18.41
N TYR A 121 -3.84 14.91 -17.45
CA TYR A 121 -4.81 13.83 -17.56
C TYR A 121 -5.93 14.04 -16.55
N ARG A 122 -7.14 13.66 -16.91
CA ARG A 122 -8.33 13.76 -16.09
C ARG A 122 -9.15 12.49 -16.20
N HIS A 123 -10.08 12.33 -15.30
CA HIS A 123 -11.02 11.22 -15.35
C HIS A 123 -11.62 11.06 -16.78
N PRO A 124 -11.66 9.83 -17.33
CA PRO A 124 -11.47 8.52 -16.67
C PRO A 124 -10.05 7.91 -16.81
N ILE A 125 -9.04 8.70 -17.16
CA ILE A 125 -7.71 8.17 -17.48
C ILE A 125 -7.06 7.49 -16.28
N GLU A 126 -7.10 8.10 -15.10
CA GLU A 126 -6.50 7.58 -13.87
C GLU A 126 -7.18 6.28 -13.43
N LEU A 127 -8.51 6.22 -13.55
CA LEU A 127 -9.28 4.99 -13.29
C LEU A 127 -8.89 3.89 -14.27
N GLY A 128 -8.73 4.23 -15.56
CA GLY A 128 -8.26 3.29 -16.59
C GLY A 128 -6.90 2.70 -16.26
N ASP A 129 -5.97 3.51 -15.73
CA ASP A 129 -4.64 3.06 -15.30
C ASP A 129 -4.74 2.08 -14.12
N ALA A 130 -5.57 2.40 -13.12
CA ALA A 130 -5.80 1.53 -11.97
C ALA A 130 -6.44 0.19 -12.36
N GLN A 131 -7.48 0.23 -13.20
CA GLN A 131 -8.14 -0.95 -13.72
C GLN A 131 -7.17 -1.83 -14.54
N ARG A 132 -6.33 -1.20 -15.37
CA ARG A 132 -5.31 -1.91 -16.14
C ARG A 132 -4.26 -2.54 -15.25
N ALA A 133 -3.83 -1.87 -14.17
CA ALA A 133 -2.90 -2.43 -13.19
C ALA A 133 -3.47 -3.70 -12.55
N ILE A 134 -4.74 -3.68 -12.11
CA ILE A 134 -5.41 -4.86 -11.53
C ILE A 134 -5.46 -6.01 -12.54
N ARG A 135 -5.86 -5.75 -13.79
CA ARG A 135 -5.90 -6.74 -14.85
C ARG A 135 -4.51 -7.31 -15.18
N THR A 136 -3.49 -6.44 -15.24
CA THR A 136 -2.10 -6.85 -15.51
C THR A 136 -1.58 -7.79 -14.42
N VAL A 137 -1.79 -7.46 -13.15
CA VAL A 137 -1.41 -8.33 -12.04
C VAL A 137 -2.18 -9.65 -12.09
N ARG A 138 -3.47 -9.63 -12.40
CA ARG A 138 -4.31 -10.82 -12.53
C ARG A 138 -3.89 -11.71 -13.70
N ALA A 139 -3.56 -11.13 -14.85
CA ALA A 139 -3.08 -11.86 -16.03
C ALA A 139 -1.73 -12.53 -15.79
N ARG A 140 -0.86 -11.87 -15.03
CA ARG A 140 0.52 -12.32 -14.74
C ARG A 140 0.66 -12.89 -13.33
N ALA A 141 -0.43 -13.32 -12.70
CA ALA A 141 -0.46 -13.71 -11.31
C ALA A 141 0.54 -14.83 -10.98
N ALA A 142 0.66 -15.85 -11.85
CA ALA A 142 1.62 -16.95 -11.68
C ALA A 142 3.09 -16.44 -11.67
N GLU A 143 3.42 -15.48 -12.52
CA GLU A 143 4.77 -14.86 -12.56
C GLU A 143 5.10 -14.15 -11.24
N PHE A 144 4.11 -13.58 -10.60
CA PHE A 144 4.28 -12.81 -9.36
C PHE A 144 4.07 -13.64 -8.09
N ASN A 145 3.84 -14.94 -8.20
CA ASN A 145 3.42 -15.82 -7.09
C ASN A 145 2.16 -15.29 -6.37
N VAL A 146 1.20 -14.81 -7.14
CA VAL A 146 -0.10 -14.30 -6.69
C VAL A 146 -1.19 -15.24 -7.19
N ILE A 147 -2.25 -15.37 -6.42
CA ILE A 147 -3.48 -16.07 -6.81
C ILE A 147 -4.41 -15.02 -7.45
N PRO A 148 -5.00 -15.25 -8.65
CA PRO A 148 -5.72 -14.25 -9.41
C PRO A 148 -6.92 -13.58 -8.71
N ASP A 149 -7.51 -14.23 -7.72
CA ASP A 149 -8.64 -13.76 -6.90
C ASP A 149 -8.23 -13.34 -5.49
N ARG A 150 -6.94 -12.99 -5.31
CA ARG A 150 -6.38 -12.47 -4.06
C ARG A 150 -5.56 -11.18 -4.29
N ILE A 151 -6.09 -10.29 -5.12
CA ILE A 151 -5.44 -9.03 -5.50
C ILE A 151 -6.19 -7.87 -4.86
N GLY A 152 -5.56 -7.25 -3.86
CA GLY A 152 -6.08 -6.04 -3.21
C GLY A 152 -5.60 -4.77 -3.87
N MET A 153 -6.34 -3.69 -3.62
CA MET A 153 -5.88 -2.35 -3.94
C MET A 153 -5.83 -1.50 -2.68
N MET A 154 -4.67 -0.94 -2.41
CA MET A 154 -4.41 0.01 -1.34
C MET A 154 -4.28 1.40 -1.92
N GLY A 155 -4.79 2.41 -1.22
CA GLY A 155 -4.56 3.80 -1.60
C GLY A 155 -4.63 4.76 -0.44
N PHE A 156 -3.93 5.88 -0.60
CA PHE A 156 -3.84 6.95 0.38
C PHE A 156 -4.37 8.27 -0.19
N SER A 157 -5.09 9.07 0.59
CA SER A 157 -5.53 10.39 0.15
C SER A 157 -6.26 10.33 -1.21
N ALA A 158 -5.79 11.04 -2.24
CA ALA A 158 -6.30 10.93 -3.61
C ALA A 158 -6.11 9.52 -4.22
N GLY A 159 -5.01 8.81 -3.90
CA GLY A 159 -4.84 7.40 -4.26
C GLY A 159 -5.86 6.50 -3.56
N GLY A 160 -6.31 6.88 -2.36
CA GLY A 160 -7.44 6.24 -1.67
C GLY A 160 -8.76 6.44 -2.42
N HIS A 161 -8.98 7.63 -2.99
CA HIS A 161 -10.11 7.87 -3.89
C HIS A 161 -10.03 6.97 -5.12
N LEU A 162 -8.85 6.88 -5.77
CA LEU A 162 -8.64 6.03 -6.92
C LEU A 162 -8.90 4.54 -6.59
N ALA A 163 -8.43 4.07 -5.43
CA ALA A 163 -8.67 2.70 -4.98
C ALA A 163 -10.16 2.43 -4.69
N ALA A 164 -10.85 3.37 -4.03
CA ALA A 164 -12.28 3.29 -3.79
C ALA A 164 -13.09 3.32 -5.11
N THR A 165 -12.69 4.18 -6.06
CA THR A 165 -13.29 4.25 -7.40
C THR A 165 -13.09 2.93 -8.16
N ALA A 166 -11.89 2.35 -8.14
CA ALA A 166 -11.65 1.03 -8.72
C ALA A 166 -12.52 -0.07 -8.07
N GLY A 167 -12.82 0.07 -6.77
CA GLY A 167 -13.68 -0.87 -6.04
C GLY A 167 -15.19 -0.66 -6.22
N THR A 168 -15.63 0.48 -6.77
CA THR A 168 -17.05 0.80 -7.00
C THR A 168 -17.41 0.85 -8.48
N HIS A 169 -16.44 1.11 -9.37
CA HIS A 169 -16.60 1.27 -10.83
C HIS A 169 -15.84 0.19 -11.63
N PHE A 170 -15.71 -1.00 -11.08
CA PHE A 170 -15.08 -2.13 -11.77
C PHE A 170 -15.99 -2.68 -12.85
N ASP A 171 -15.38 -3.45 -13.78
CA ASP A 171 -16.07 -4.26 -14.78
C ASP A 171 -15.54 -5.69 -14.81
N ALA A 172 -16.29 -6.58 -15.46
CA ALA A 172 -15.96 -7.99 -15.60
C ALA A 172 -14.87 -8.28 -16.66
N GLY A 173 -14.42 -7.24 -17.39
CA GLY A 173 -13.59 -7.37 -18.58
C GLY A 173 -14.43 -7.44 -19.87
N LYS A 174 -13.75 -7.31 -20.99
CA LYS A 174 -14.36 -7.34 -22.33
C LYS A 174 -13.93 -8.62 -23.03
N ALA A 175 -14.81 -9.63 -23.07
CA ALA A 175 -14.48 -10.96 -23.62
C ALA A 175 -13.83 -10.93 -25.01
N GLU A 176 -14.28 -10.00 -25.86
CA GLU A 176 -13.81 -9.83 -27.23
C GLU A 176 -12.65 -8.84 -27.41
N ALA A 177 -12.06 -8.35 -26.29
CA ALA A 177 -10.92 -7.44 -26.40
C ALA A 177 -9.74 -8.10 -27.12
N ALA A 178 -9.08 -7.33 -28.00
CA ALA A 178 -7.89 -7.81 -28.71
C ALA A 178 -6.75 -8.14 -27.75
N ASP A 179 -6.55 -7.29 -26.71
CA ASP A 179 -5.59 -7.54 -25.64
C ASP A 179 -6.20 -8.52 -24.61
N PRO A 180 -5.58 -9.69 -24.39
CA PRO A 180 -6.08 -10.68 -23.42
C PRO A 180 -6.17 -10.14 -21.98
N ILE A 181 -5.36 -9.14 -21.61
CA ILE A 181 -5.41 -8.51 -20.29
C ILE A 181 -6.75 -7.80 -20.10
N ASP A 182 -7.29 -7.16 -21.12
CA ASP A 182 -8.57 -6.44 -21.03
C ASP A 182 -9.81 -7.35 -20.99
N ARG A 183 -9.62 -8.66 -21.17
CA ARG A 183 -10.67 -9.68 -20.99
C ARG A 183 -10.93 -10.03 -19.52
N LEU A 184 -10.01 -9.63 -18.61
CA LEU A 184 -10.07 -9.95 -17.19
C LEU A 184 -10.83 -8.88 -16.41
N SER A 185 -11.43 -9.28 -15.29
CA SER A 185 -12.09 -8.35 -14.38
C SER A 185 -11.12 -7.33 -13.80
N SER A 186 -11.55 -6.07 -13.72
CA SER A 186 -10.84 -4.99 -13.05
C SER A 186 -11.19 -4.87 -11.55
N ARG A 187 -12.06 -5.73 -11.00
CA ARG A 187 -12.48 -5.68 -9.61
C ARG A 187 -11.31 -6.09 -8.69
N PRO A 188 -10.88 -5.26 -7.74
CA PRO A 188 -9.99 -5.70 -6.68
C PRO A 188 -10.73 -6.65 -5.74
N ASP A 189 -10.02 -7.60 -5.09
CA ASP A 189 -10.65 -8.58 -4.21
C ASP A 189 -10.82 -8.05 -2.78
N PHE A 190 -10.07 -7.01 -2.42
CA PHE A 190 -10.20 -6.24 -1.18
C PHE A 190 -9.61 -4.83 -1.32
N LEU A 191 -10.02 -3.92 -0.43
CA LEU A 191 -9.55 -2.53 -0.39
C LEU A 191 -8.84 -2.23 0.94
N ILE A 192 -7.79 -1.40 0.87
CA ILE A 192 -7.11 -0.83 2.04
C ILE A 192 -7.01 0.68 1.80
N LEU A 193 -7.64 1.48 2.66
CA LEU A 193 -7.82 2.90 2.45
C LEU A 193 -7.25 3.70 3.63
N GLY A 194 -6.16 4.43 3.38
CA GLY A 194 -5.55 5.33 4.36
C GLY A 194 -6.01 6.77 4.14
N TYR A 195 -6.66 7.39 5.12
CA TYR A 195 -7.18 8.78 5.06
C TYR A 195 -7.67 9.19 3.66
N PRO A 196 -8.53 8.34 3.04
CA PRO A 196 -8.89 8.49 1.64
C PRO A 196 -9.77 9.71 1.40
N VAL A 197 -9.59 10.39 0.27
CA VAL A 197 -10.70 11.14 -0.33
C VAL A 197 -11.74 10.11 -0.79
N ILE A 198 -13.01 10.36 -0.55
CA ILE A 198 -14.11 9.45 -0.90
C ILE A 198 -15.22 10.19 -1.63
N THR A 199 -15.68 11.29 -1.05
CA THR A 199 -16.80 12.07 -1.58
C THR A 199 -16.31 13.37 -2.20
N PHE A 200 -16.99 13.81 -3.23
CA PHE A 200 -16.76 15.13 -3.83
C PHE A 200 -17.81 16.17 -3.37
N ASP A 201 -18.53 15.86 -2.29
CA ASP A 201 -19.37 16.85 -1.59
C ASP A 201 -18.52 18.04 -1.12
N PRO A 202 -18.79 19.27 -1.58
CA PRO A 202 -17.99 20.46 -1.25
C PRO A 202 -17.82 20.73 0.25
N ALA A 203 -18.72 20.21 1.09
CA ALA A 203 -18.65 20.40 2.54
C ALA A 203 -17.48 19.66 3.19
N VAL A 204 -17.01 18.55 2.59
CA VAL A 204 -16.04 17.65 3.22
C VAL A 204 -15.00 17.11 2.23
N THR A 205 -15.00 17.54 0.97
CA THR A 205 -14.05 17.06 -0.04
C THR A 205 -12.69 17.75 0.08
N HIS A 206 -11.66 17.09 -0.47
CA HIS A 206 -10.39 17.75 -0.78
C HIS A 206 -10.51 18.45 -2.15
N ALA A 207 -10.76 19.75 -2.17
CA ALA A 207 -11.02 20.54 -3.39
C ALA A 207 -9.87 20.46 -4.42
N GLY A 208 -8.61 20.32 -3.98
CA GLY A 208 -7.45 20.14 -4.86
C GLY A 208 -7.55 18.85 -5.69
N SER A 209 -8.00 17.75 -5.10
CA SER A 209 -8.22 16.48 -5.81
C SER A 209 -9.32 16.60 -6.85
N VAL A 210 -10.44 17.24 -6.50
CA VAL A 210 -11.54 17.49 -7.46
C VAL A 210 -11.03 18.27 -8.67
N ARG A 211 -10.35 19.40 -8.42
CA ARG A 211 -9.85 20.25 -9.50
C ARG A 211 -8.84 19.55 -10.41
N ASN A 212 -7.90 18.80 -9.84
CA ASN A 212 -6.89 18.09 -10.63
C ASN A 212 -7.52 16.95 -11.45
N LEU A 213 -8.47 16.23 -10.89
CA LEU A 213 -9.12 15.10 -11.55
C LEU A 213 -10.18 15.53 -12.58
N LEU A 214 -10.97 16.57 -12.26
CA LEU A 214 -12.16 16.94 -13.05
C LEU A 214 -12.06 18.33 -13.70
N GLY A 215 -11.13 19.19 -13.25
CA GLY A 215 -11.02 20.58 -13.69
C GLY A 215 -11.74 21.55 -12.77
N ASP A 216 -11.76 22.84 -13.19
CA ASP A 216 -12.29 23.94 -12.35
C ASP A 216 -13.82 23.98 -12.31
N ASN A 217 -14.49 23.49 -13.34
CA ASN A 217 -15.96 23.49 -13.47
C ASN A 217 -16.45 22.08 -13.81
N PRO A 218 -16.38 21.11 -12.88
CA PRO A 218 -16.78 19.75 -13.14
C PRO A 218 -18.29 19.61 -13.36
N ASP A 219 -18.70 18.68 -14.23
CA ASP A 219 -20.09 18.29 -14.36
C ASP A 219 -20.62 17.76 -13.02
N PRO A 220 -21.74 18.28 -12.50
CA PRO A 220 -22.36 17.80 -11.28
C PRO A 220 -22.63 16.28 -11.27
N LYS A 221 -22.89 15.68 -12.43
CA LYS A 221 -23.06 14.22 -12.55
C LYS A 221 -21.76 13.47 -12.30
N LEU A 222 -20.61 14.02 -12.71
CA LEU A 222 -19.31 13.43 -12.39
C LEU A 222 -18.95 13.59 -10.91
N ILE A 223 -19.33 14.71 -10.29
CA ILE A 223 -19.20 14.89 -8.84
C ILE A 223 -19.98 13.82 -8.09
N GLU A 224 -21.23 13.59 -8.47
CA GLU A 224 -22.09 12.56 -7.87
C GLU A 224 -21.53 11.15 -8.15
N ASP A 225 -21.16 10.88 -9.41
CA ASP A 225 -20.68 9.57 -9.84
C ASP A 225 -19.37 9.17 -9.13
N LEU A 226 -18.47 10.12 -8.94
CA LEU A 226 -17.17 9.90 -8.29
C LEU A 226 -17.19 10.17 -6.78
N SER A 227 -18.35 10.45 -6.19
CA SER A 227 -18.57 10.36 -4.75
C SER A 227 -18.79 8.88 -4.38
N ASN A 228 -17.71 8.19 -4.04
CA ASN A 228 -17.70 6.73 -3.91
C ASN A 228 -18.61 6.18 -2.81
N ASP A 229 -18.92 6.99 -1.79
CA ASP A 229 -19.93 6.65 -0.76
C ASP A 229 -21.33 6.46 -1.34
N LEU A 230 -21.65 7.12 -2.46
CA LEU A 230 -22.91 6.99 -3.18
C LEU A 230 -22.93 5.80 -4.16
N ARG A 231 -21.78 5.19 -4.43
CA ARG A 231 -21.60 4.15 -5.47
C ARG A 231 -21.39 2.75 -4.89
N VAL A 232 -21.40 2.59 -3.58
CA VAL A 232 -21.25 1.30 -2.91
C VAL A 232 -22.43 0.39 -3.24
N THR A 233 -22.11 -0.84 -3.66
CA THR A 233 -23.06 -1.93 -3.94
C THR A 233 -22.68 -3.18 -3.14
N PRO A 234 -23.53 -4.23 -3.08
CA PRO A 234 -23.16 -5.50 -2.46
C PRO A 234 -21.94 -6.19 -3.11
N GLN A 235 -21.56 -5.80 -4.33
CA GLN A 235 -20.40 -6.31 -5.06
C GLN A 235 -19.13 -5.52 -4.78
N THR A 236 -19.20 -4.38 -4.10
CA THR A 236 -18.03 -3.62 -3.63
C THR A 236 -17.14 -4.52 -2.76
N PRO A 237 -15.81 -4.52 -2.93
CA PRO A 237 -14.93 -5.38 -2.16
C PRO A 237 -14.94 -5.09 -0.66
N PRO A 238 -14.63 -6.09 0.20
CA PRO A 238 -14.36 -5.86 1.61
C PRO A 238 -13.26 -4.80 1.79
N ALA A 239 -13.39 -3.95 2.81
CA ALA A 239 -12.50 -2.82 3.00
C ALA A 239 -11.96 -2.69 4.43
N PHE A 240 -10.68 -2.32 4.53
CA PHE A 240 -10.03 -1.81 5.74
C PHE A 240 -9.80 -0.31 5.57
N LEU A 241 -10.12 0.50 6.59
CA LEU A 241 -9.91 1.95 6.59
C LEU A 241 -9.17 2.39 7.85
N PHE A 242 -8.31 3.40 7.72
CA PHE A 242 -7.85 4.17 8.87
C PHE A 242 -7.78 5.66 8.54
N HIS A 243 -8.01 6.51 9.56
CA HIS A 243 -8.03 7.96 9.42
C HIS A 243 -7.72 8.61 10.77
N THR A 244 -7.42 9.91 10.78
CA THR A 244 -7.32 10.71 12.00
C THR A 244 -8.43 11.74 12.06
N THR A 245 -8.97 11.99 13.27
CA THR A 245 -10.13 12.88 13.45
C THR A 245 -9.80 14.33 13.14
N ASN A 246 -8.56 14.75 13.41
CA ASN A 246 -8.10 16.13 13.18
C ASN A 246 -7.29 16.29 11.88
N ASP A 247 -7.48 15.40 10.90
CA ASP A 247 -6.90 15.55 9.57
C ASP A 247 -7.41 16.85 8.91
N ASN A 248 -6.48 17.79 8.67
CA ASN A 248 -6.78 19.09 8.08
C ASN A 248 -6.75 19.09 6.54
N GLY A 249 -6.29 18.00 5.91
CA GLY A 249 -6.22 17.86 4.46
C GLY A 249 -7.46 17.21 3.88
N VAL A 250 -7.88 16.10 4.47
CA VAL A 250 -9.09 15.34 4.10
C VAL A 250 -9.92 15.09 5.34
N PRO A 251 -11.11 15.71 5.48
CA PRO A 251 -11.99 15.50 6.62
C PRO A 251 -12.33 14.03 6.84
N VAL A 252 -12.31 13.59 8.10
CA VAL A 252 -12.56 12.20 8.51
C VAL A 252 -13.92 11.65 8.05
N GLU A 253 -14.88 12.54 7.79
CA GLU A 253 -16.19 12.24 7.25
C GLU A 253 -16.12 11.45 5.94
N ASN A 254 -15.05 11.59 5.15
CA ASN A 254 -14.83 10.78 3.95
C ASN A 254 -14.81 9.29 4.31
N SER A 255 -13.97 8.86 5.26
CA SER A 255 -13.91 7.48 5.72
C SER A 255 -15.19 7.02 6.39
N VAL A 256 -15.80 7.86 7.23
CA VAL A 256 -17.05 7.54 7.96
C VAL A 256 -18.18 7.29 6.98
N ARG A 257 -18.38 8.16 5.98
CA ARG A 257 -19.43 8.00 4.97
C ARG A 257 -19.26 6.71 4.17
N PHE A 258 -18.05 6.41 3.73
CA PHE A 258 -17.80 5.17 2.99
C PHE A 258 -18.04 3.92 3.84
N TYR A 259 -17.56 3.91 5.09
CA TYR A 259 -17.83 2.83 6.03
C TYR A 259 -19.33 2.60 6.25
N LEU A 260 -20.12 3.66 6.44
CA LEU A 260 -21.57 3.55 6.60
C LEU A 260 -22.25 3.02 5.33
N ALA A 261 -21.79 3.44 4.16
CA ALA A 261 -22.28 2.93 2.87
C ALA A 261 -21.98 1.44 2.70
N LEU A 262 -20.75 1.00 3.02
CA LEU A 262 -20.36 -0.42 3.01
C LEU A 262 -21.25 -1.24 3.96
N ARG A 263 -21.46 -0.78 5.18
CA ARG A 263 -22.35 -1.45 6.14
C ARG A 263 -23.80 -1.56 5.63
N LYS A 264 -24.33 -0.49 5.05
CA LYS A 264 -25.69 -0.47 4.44
C LYS A 264 -25.79 -1.51 3.33
N ALA A 265 -24.76 -1.65 2.51
CA ALA A 265 -24.67 -2.64 1.43
C ALA A 265 -24.32 -4.06 1.93
N ARG A 266 -24.12 -4.27 3.24
CA ARG A 266 -23.68 -5.53 3.85
C ARG A 266 -22.30 -6.00 3.37
N VAL A 267 -21.46 -5.08 2.94
CA VAL A 267 -20.07 -5.35 2.61
C VAL A 267 -19.24 -5.36 3.90
N PRO A 268 -18.42 -6.40 4.14
CA PRO A 268 -17.57 -6.44 5.32
C PRO A 268 -16.56 -5.28 5.31
N ALA A 269 -16.52 -4.52 6.39
CA ALA A 269 -15.62 -3.39 6.54
C ALA A 269 -15.11 -3.27 7.98
N GLU A 270 -13.85 -2.87 8.13
CA GLU A 270 -13.22 -2.52 9.40
C GLU A 270 -12.62 -1.12 9.29
N MET A 271 -12.85 -0.27 10.31
CA MET A 271 -12.37 1.11 10.31
C MET A 271 -11.78 1.47 11.66
N HIS A 272 -10.62 2.13 11.63
CA HIS A 272 -9.92 2.64 12.81
C HIS A 272 -9.76 4.15 12.70
N LEU A 273 -10.28 4.87 13.69
CA LEU A 273 -10.15 6.31 13.81
C LEU A 273 -9.22 6.64 14.97
N PHE A 274 -8.18 7.39 14.68
CA PHE A 274 -7.26 7.93 15.68
C PHE A 274 -7.65 9.38 15.98
N GLU A 275 -7.46 9.84 17.21
CA GLU A 275 -7.82 11.19 17.60
C GLU A 275 -6.96 12.23 16.87
N ASN A 276 -5.65 12.03 16.88
CA ASN A 276 -4.68 13.02 16.40
C ASN A 276 -3.76 12.45 15.32
N GLY A 277 -3.43 13.28 14.36
CA GLY A 277 -2.41 13.04 13.33
C GLY A 277 -2.62 13.93 12.11
N PRO A 278 -1.54 14.39 11.46
CA PRO A 278 -1.64 15.18 10.25
C PRO A 278 -2.08 14.31 9.06
N HIS A 279 -2.47 14.96 7.97
CA HIS A 279 -2.68 14.29 6.69
C HIS A 279 -1.34 13.74 6.12
N GLY A 280 -1.39 12.63 5.38
CA GLY A 280 -0.21 12.14 4.65
C GLY A 280 0.80 11.38 5.51
N VAL A 281 0.36 10.67 6.53
CA VAL A 281 1.25 10.01 7.50
C VAL A 281 1.94 8.74 6.97
N GLY A 282 1.49 8.15 5.86
CA GLY A 282 2.01 6.88 5.36
C GLY A 282 2.00 5.80 6.43
N MET A 283 3.12 5.10 6.61
CA MET A 283 3.29 4.07 7.66
C MET A 283 3.29 4.64 9.09
N ALA A 284 3.42 5.94 9.27
CA ALA A 284 3.45 6.62 10.58
C ALA A 284 4.46 6.05 11.60
N LEU A 285 5.60 5.54 11.14
CA LEU A 285 6.56 4.77 11.96
C LEU A 285 7.14 5.55 13.16
N GLY A 286 7.14 6.88 13.09
CA GLY A 286 7.63 7.76 14.17
C GLY A 286 6.57 8.23 15.15
N ASP A 287 5.29 7.92 14.93
CA ASP A 287 4.18 8.34 15.78
C ASP A 287 3.76 7.21 16.74
N PRO A 288 3.77 7.45 18.08
CA PRO A 288 3.48 6.41 19.06
C PRO A 288 2.06 5.83 18.97
N ALA A 289 1.07 6.62 18.54
CA ALA A 289 -0.32 6.20 18.43
C ALA A 289 -0.61 5.63 17.03
N LEU A 290 -0.25 6.39 15.97
CA LEU A 290 -0.57 6.02 14.59
C LEU A 290 0.22 4.81 14.09
N SER A 291 1.44 4.57 14.61
CA SER A 291 2.24 3.38 14.26
C SER A 291 1.56 2.04 14.59
N ALA A 292 0.41 2.07 15.27
CA ALA A 292 -0.41 0.89 15.50
C ALA A 292 -1.21 0.45 14.26
N TRP A 293 -1.55 1.34 13.32
CA TRP A 293 -2.44 1.00 12.21
C TRP A 293 -1.93 -0.15 11.32
N PRO A 294 -0.61 -0.29 11.02
CA PRO A 294 -0.14 -1.42 10.23
C PRO A 294 -0.37 -2.78 10.92
N SER A 295 -0.28 -2.81 12.26
CA SER A 295 -0.59 -4.02 13.05
C SER A 295 -2.08 -4.37 13.03
N LEU A 296 -2.94 -3.36 13.03
CA LEU A 296 -4.39 -3.54 12.88
C LEU A 296 -4.72 -4.08 11.48
N LEU A 297 -4.11 -3.54 10.43
CA LEU A 297 -4.22 -4.08 9.07
C LEU A 297 -3.74 -5.53 8.99
N LEU A 298 -2.60 -5.86 9.62
CA LEU A 298 -2.07 -7.22 9.66
C LEU A 298 -3.08 -8.20 10.28
N ASN A 299 -3.76 -7.80 11.35
CA ASN A 299 -4.79 -8.60 11.99
C ASN A 299 -6.01 -8.79 11.08
N TRP A 300 -6.43 -7.74 10.38
CA TRP A 300 -7.53 -7.82 9.42
C TRP A 300 -7.19 -8.75 8.23
N LEU A 301 -5.97 -8.65 7.67
CA LEU A 301 -5.50 -9.55 6.61
C LEU A 301 -5.47 -11.02 7.09
N ARG A 302 -5.04 -11.25 8.35
CA ARG A 302 -5.03 -12.59 8.96
C ARG A 302 -6.45 -13.14 9.11
N ALA A 303 -7.37 -12.36 9.65
CA ALA A 303 -8.77 -12.76 9.85
C ALA A 303 -9.45 -13.10 8.52
N ARG A 304 -8.98 -12.55 7.40
CA ARG A 304 -9.47 -12.85 6.04
C ARG A 304 -8.72 -14.00 5.35
N GLY A 305 -7.78 -14.65 6.02
CA GLY A 305 -6.97 -15.72 5.43
C GLY A 305 -5.99 -15.25 4.36
N LEU A 306 -5.74 -13.93 4.25
CA LEU A 306 -4.86 -13.35 3.21
C LEU A 306 -3.37 -13.50 3.51
N LEU A 307 -3.00 -14.01 4.69
CA LEU A 307 -1.61 -14.28 5.11
C LEU A 307 -1.23 -15.76 5.04
N THR A 308 -2.15 -16.62 4.64
CA THR A 308 -1.91 -18.07 4.50
C THR A 308 -2.30 -18.53 3.11
N LYS A 309 -1.58 -19.52 2.56
CA LYS A 309 -2.03 -20.15 1.32
C LYS A 309 -3.38 -20.82 1.57
N PRO A 310 -4.33 -20.76 0.62
CA PRO A 310 -5.52 -21.60 0.67
C PRO A 310 -5.10 -23.06 0.74
N ASN A 311 -5.84 -23.86 1.49
CA ASN A 311 -5.70 -25.31 1.38
C ASN A 311 -6.06 -25.72 -0.06
N PRO A 312 -5.31 -26.67 -0.65
CA PRO A 312 -5.58 -27.17 -2.00
C PRO A 312 -6.94 -27.82 -2.13
#